data_8e72eb2c441312f7d9a2cd24db07e3ad
#
_entry.id   8e72eb2c441312f7d9a2cd24db07e3ad
#
_cell.length_a   1.000
_cell.length_b   1.000
_cell.length_c   1.000
_cell.angle_alpha   90.00
_cell.angle_beta   90.00
_cell.angle_gamma   90.00
#
_symmetry.space_group_name_H-M   'P 1'
#
loop_
_entity.id
_entity.type
_entity.pdbx_description
1 polymer ?
#
loop_
_entity_poly.entity_id
_entity_poly.type
_entity_poly.pdbx_seq_one_letter_code
_entity_poly.pdbx_strand_id
1 'polypeptide(L)'
;MISKLPKWVEIGAFILALVAGCVNAVGLLSFEHQAVSHLSGTATLLGADLIHGNSLDTLHLLGVLLSFLVGSGIAGFLLHSSALKLGRHYDTALLIEAGLLLGALWLLFNGSGYGHFLASAACGLQNALATTYSGAIVRTTHVTGIFTDLGIMFGRVLRGETLDKRNT
;
A
#
# COMPACT_ATOMS: atom_id res chain seq x y z
N MET A 1 -21.87 -11.01 -6.70
CA MET A 1 -21.12 -10.16 -7.62
C MET A 1 -21.42 -8.70 -7.27
N ILE A 2 -20.47 -7.96 -6.69
CA ILE A 2 -20.64 -6.55 -6.34
C ILE A 2 -20.38 -5.77 -7.62
N SER A 3 -21.45 -5.34 -8.29
CA SER A 3 -21.33 -4.63 -9.58
C SER A 3 -20.98 -3.13 -9.45
N LYS A 4 -21.01 -2.56 -8.24
CA LYS A 4 -20.57 -1.18 -7.95
C LYS A 4 -20.20 -1.07 -6.48
N LEU A 5 -19.02 -0.52 -6.21
CA LEU A 5 -18.62 -0.14 -4.86
C LEU A 5 -19.49 1.04 -4.37
N PRO A 6 -19.87 1.08 -3.09
CA PRO A 6 -20.49 2.25 -2.51
C PRO A 6 -19.56 3.46 -2.64
N LYS A 7 -20.12 4.66 -2.90
CA LYS A 7 -19.33 5.90 -3.09
C LYS A 7 -18.38 6.22 -1.94
N TRP A 8 -18.77 5.91 -0.72
CA TRP A 8 -17.93 6.13 0.46
C TRP A 8 -16.68 5.22 0.44
N VAL A 9 -16.76 4.00 -0.11
CA VAL A 9 -15.60 3.10 -0.30
C VAL A 9 -14.67 3.67 -1.37
N GLU A 10 -15.21 4.17 -2.47
CA GLU A 10 -14.43 4.78 -3.54
C GLU A 10 -13.66 6.02 -3.05
N ILE A 11 -14.35 6.92 -2.32
CA ILE A 11 -13.74 8.13 -1.75
C ILE A 11 -12.70 7.76 -0.69
N GLY A 12 -13.03 6.84 0.21
CA GLY A 12 -12.11 6.37 1.24
C GLY A 12 -10.85 5.73 0.64
N ALA A 13 -11.02 4.87 -0.38
CA ALA A 13 -9.91 4.25 -1.09
C ALA A 13 -9.02 5.29 -1.80
N PHE A 14 -9.62 6.32 -2.40
CA PHE A 14 -8.87 7.43 -3.02
C PHE A 14 -8.03 8.18 -1.99
N ILE A 15 -8.62 8.53 -0.85
CA ILE A 15 -7.91 9.23 0.24
C ILE A 15 -6.75 8.37 0.76
N LEU A 16 -7.00 7.09 1.02
CA LEU A 16 -5.97 6.17 1.49
C LEU A 16 -4.85 6.00 0.45
N ALA A 17 -5.16 5.90 -0.84
CA ALA A 17 -4.16 5.84 -1.90
C ALA A 17 -3.33 7.13 -1.99
N LEU A 18 -3.95 8.29 -1.81
CA LEU A 18 -3.25 9.57 -1.75
C LEU A 18 -2.28 9.62 -0.56
N VAL A 19 -2.73 9.20 0.62
CA VAL A 19 -1.88 9.12 1.83
C VAL A 19 -0.71 8.16 1.60
N ALA A 20 -0.95 6.95 1.05
CA ALA A 20 0.10 5.99 0.73
C ALA A 20 1.14 6.57 -0.24
N GLY A 21 0.69 7.31 -1.26
CA GLY A 21 1.56 8.01 -2.21
C GLY A 21 2.41 9.10 -1.55
N CYS A 22 1.82 9.90 -0.67
CA CYS A 22 2.53 10.93 0.11
C CYS A 22 3.59 10.29 1.02
N VAL A 23 3.25 9.25 1.77
CA VAL A 23 4.19 8.53 2.65
C VAL A 23 5.35 7.94 1.84
N ASN A 24 5.06 7.37 0.66
CA ASN A 24 6.09 6.84 -0.22
C ASN A 24 7.01 7.94 -0.77
N ALA A 25 6.46 9.09 -1.15
CA ALA A 25 7.24 10.23 -1.61
C ALA A 25 8.16 10.77 -0.50
N VAL A 26 7.67 10.88 0.73
CA VAL A 26 8.48 11.28 1.89
C VAL A 26 9.61 10.28 2.13
N GLY A 27 9.35 8.96 2.04
CA GLY A 27 10.38 7.93 2.16
C GLY A 27 11.48 8.08 1.11
N LEU A 28 11.10 8.33 -0.15
CA LEU A 28 12.06 8.56 -1.25
C LEU A 28 12.85 9.86 -1.14
N LEU A 29 12.25 10.91 -0.56
CA LEU A 29 12.90 12.21 -0.36
C LEU A 29 13.70 12.27 0.94
N SER A 30 13.57 11.28 1.83
CA SER A 30 14.33 11.16 3.06
C SER A 30 15.80 10.80 2.78
N PHE A 31 16.64 10.84 3.82
CA PHE A 31 18.08 10.57 3.72
C PHE A 31 18.43 9.15 3.24
N GLU A 32 17.53 8.18 3.39
CA GLU A 32 17.72 6.79 2.92
C GLU A 32 17.25 6.58 1.47
N HIS A 33 16.53 7.53 0.87
CA HIS A 33 15.99 7.46 -0.50
C HIS A 33 15.23 6.15 -0.81
N GLN A 34 14.46 5.64 0.15
CA GLN A 34 13.80 4.33 0.02
C GLN A 34 12.27 4.45 -0.06
N ALA A 35 11.70 3.68 -1.00
CA ALA A 35 10.26 3.49 -1.10
C ALA A 35 9.77 2.58 0.02
N VAL A 36 8.75 3.01 0.77
CA VAL A 36 8.21 2.25 1.92
C VAL A 36 6.92 1.49 1.59
N SER A 37 6.22 1.89 0.52
CA SER A 37 4.97 1.26 0.08
C SER A 37 5.08 0.55 -1.27
N HIS A 38 6.18 0.76 -2.02
CA HIS A 38 6.40 0.18 -3.35
C HIS A 38 7.28 -1.06 -3.27
N LEU A 39 6.73 -2.16 -2.77
CA LEU A 39 7.47 -3.37 -2.42
C LEU A 39 8.20 -4.02 -3.59
N SER A 40 7.67 -3.94 -4.82
CA SER A 40 8.36 -4.49 -5.99
C SER A 40 9.67 -3.75 -6.27
N GLY A 41 9.71 -2.42 -6.08
CA GLY A 41 10.93 -1.64 -6.16
C GLY A 41 11.92 -2.02 -5.06
N THR A 42 11.45 -2.09 -3.82
CA THR A 42 12.26 -2.49 -2.66
C THR A 42 12.83 -3.90 -2.82
N ALA A 43 12.03 -4.85 -3.34
CA ALA A 43 12.50 -6.21 -3.61
C ALA A 43 13.54 -6.26 -4.74
N THR A 44 13.40 -5.39 -5.76
CA THR A 44 14.40 -5.27 -6.84
C THR A 44 15.73 -4.73 -6.30
N LEU A 45 15.68 -3.69 -5.47
CA LEU A 45 16.86 -3.14 -4.81
C LEU A 45 17.51 -4.18 -3.90
N LEU A 46 16.73 -4.93 -3.11
CA LEU A 46 17.23 -6.02 -2.29
C LEU A 46 17.97 -7.07 -3.13
N GLY A 47 17.39 -7.46 -4.28
CA GLY A 47 18.05 -8.41 -5.20
C GLY A 47 19.36 -7.88 -5.78
N ALA A 48 19.42 -6.61 -6.16
CA ALA A 48 20.63 -5.96 -6.63
C ALA A 48 21.69 -5.86 -5.52
N ASP A 49 21.26 -5.51 -4.31
CA ASP A 49 22.13 -5.28 -3.16
C ASP A 49 22.75 -6.58 -2.62
N LEU A 50 22.05 -7.71 -2.73
CA LEU A 50 22.59 -9.03 -2.42
C LEU A 50 23.83 -9.40 -3.25
N ILE A 51 23.99 -8.81 -4.44
CA ILE A 51 25.13 -9.08 -5.34
C ILE A 51 26.28 -8.11 -5.09
N HIS A 52 25.98 -6.84 -4.84
CA HIS A 52 26.97 -5.76 -4.87
C HIS A 52 26.96 -4.88 -3.61
N GLY A 53 25.98 -5.06 -2.72
CA GLY A 53 25.70 -4.13 -1.67
C GLY A 53 26.40 -4.39 -0.34
N ASN A 54 26.11 -3.50 0.58
CA ASN A 54 26.53 -3.57 1.96
C ASN A 54 25.49 -4.38 2.77
N SER A 55 25.93 -5.26 3.62
CA SER A 55 25.05 -6.10 4.45
C SER A 55 24.05 -5.29 5.31
N LEU A 56 24.37 -4.04 5.66
CA LEU A 56 23.48 -3.17 6.41
C LEU A 56 22.31 -2.69 5.57
N ASP A 57 22.55 -2.33 4.31
CA ASP A 57 21.51 -1.87 3.38
C ASP A 57 20.56 -3.04 3.03
N THR A 58 21.13 -4.22 2.78
CA THR A 58 20.37 -5.46 2.59
C THR A 58 19.43 -5.77 3.77
N LEU A 59 19.93 -5.66 5.02
CA LEU A 59 19.12 -5.89 6.21
C LEU A 59 18.02 -4.83 6.36
N HIS A 60 18.30 -3.58 6.03
CA HIS A 60 17.32 -2.51 6.06
C HIS A 60 16.19 -2.74 5.05
N LEU A 61 16.51 -3.07 3.79
CA LEU A 61 15.53 -3.39 2.75
C LEU A 61 14.66 -4.58 3.14
N LEU A 62 15.27 -5.64 3.67
CA LEU A 62 14.55 -6.79 4.19
C LEU A 62 13.62 -6.40 5.34
N GLY A 63 14.09 -5.54 6.25
CA GLY A 63 13.30 -4.99 7.36
C GLY A 63 12.07 -4.23 6.88
N VAL A 64 12.19 -3.43 5.81
CA VAL A 64 11.06 -2.71 5.19
C VAL A 64 10.02 -3.70 4.65
N LEU A 65 10.45 -4.76 3.93
CA LEU A 65 9.54 -5.78 3.39
C LEU A 65 8.82 -6.54 4.52
N LEU A 66 9.55 -6.95 5.55
CA LEU A 66 8.98 -7.66 6.71
C LEU A 66 8.03 -6.76 7.50
N SER A 67 8.34 -5.48 7.66
CA SER A 67 7.48 -4.51 8.34
C SER A 67 6.14 -4.34 7.61
N PHE A 68 6.15 -4.27 6.29
CA PHE A 68 4.91 -4.25 5.49
C PHE A 68 4.08 -5.53 5.71
N LEU A 69 4.73 -6.69 5.70
CA LEU A 69 4.07 -7.96 5.95
C LEU A 69 3.43 -8.01 7.35
N VAL A 70 4.13 -7.52 8.37
CA VAL A 70 3.62 -7.43 9.75
C VAL A 70 2.41 -6.49 9.80
N GLY A 71 2.48 -5.31 9.20
CA GLY A 71 1.35 -4.38 9.11
C GLY A 71 0.13 -4.99 8.43
N SER A 72 0.33 -5.68 7.31
CA SER A 72 -0.74 -6.41 6.61
C SER A 72 -1.31 -7.54 7.48
N GLY A 73 -0.47 -8.24 8.23
CA GLY A 73 -0.88 -9.29 9.17
C GLY A 73 -1.73 -8.75 10.32
N ILE A 74 -1.38 -7.58 10.86
CA ILE A 74 -2.19 -6.88 11.89
C ILE A 74 -3.59 -6.58 11.34
N ALA A 75 -3.69 -6.04 10.12
CA ALA A 75 -4.99 -5.81 9.49
C ALA A 75 -5.77 -7.12 9.30
N GLY A 76 -5.13 -8.17 8.82
CA GLY A 76 -5.75 -9.49 8.65
C GLY A 76 -6.27 -10.07 9.96
N PHE A 77 -5.56 -9.85 11.06
CA PHE A 77 -5.99 -10.28 12.39
C PHE A 77 -7.19 -9.47 12.92
N LEU A 78 -7.18 -8.16 12.70
CA LEU A 78 -8.24 -7.25 13.18
C LEU A 78 -9.52 -7.37 12.35
N LEU A 79 -9.39 -7.54 11.02
CA LEU A 79 -10.49 -7.51 10.08
C LEU A 79 -11.01 -8.94 9.80
N HIS A 80 -11.85 -9.44 10.69
CA HIS A 80 -12.47 -10.75 10.49
C HIS A 80 -13.63 -10.64 9.48
N SER A 81 -13.42 -11.14 8.24
CA SER A 81 -14.43 -11.48 7.21
C SER A 81 -15.61 -10.52 6.94
N SER A 82 -15.38 -9.22 6.84
CA SER A 82 -16.48 -8.26 6.61
C SER A 82 -16.22 -7.33 5.42
N ALA A 83 -16.26 -7.88 4.20
CA ALA A 83 -16.37 -7.04 3.01
C ALA A 83 -17.59 -6.11 3.15
N LEU A 84 -17.41 -4.81 2.90
CA LEU A 84 -18.44 -3.77 2.86
C LEU A 84 -19.20 -3.46 4.18
N LYS A 85 -18.72 -3.88 5.34
CA LYS A 85 -19.28 -3.46 6.62
C LYS A 85 -18.28 -2.60 7.39
N LEU A 86 -18.58 -1.31 7.58
CA LEU A 86 -17.88 -0.49 8.57
C LEU A 86 -18.19 -1.04 9.97
N GLY A 87 -17.24 -1.81 10.51
CA GLY A 87 -17.31 -2.31 11.86
C GLY A 87 -16.35 -1.56 12.77
N ARG A 88 -16.51 -1.73 14.08
CA ARG A 88 -15.67 -1.13 15.13
C ARG A 88 -14.17 -1.39 14.95
N HIS A 89 -13.79 -2.43 14.24
CA HIS A 89 -12.38 -2.78 13.95
C HIS A 89 -11.74 -1.92 12.85
N TYR A 90 -12.53 -1.24 12.02
CA TYR A 90 -12.04 -0.29 11.02
C TYR A 90 -11.41 0.94 11.67
N ASP A 91 -12.11 1.53 12.63
CA ASP A 91 -11.62 2.70 13.36
C ASP A 91 -10.33 2.35 14.14
N THR A 92 -10.29 1.15 14.73
CA THR A 92 -9.09 0.65 15.42
C THR A 92 -7.91 0.51 14.47
N ALA A 93 -8.13 -0.04 13.26
CA ALA A 93 -7.08 -0.17 12.26
C ALA A 93 -6.54 1.19 11.81
N LEU A 94 -7.44 2.17 11.56
CA LEU A 94 -7.04 3.53 11.20
C LEU A 94 -6.29 4.25 12.34
N LEU A 95 -6.68 4.03 13.60
CA LEU A 95 -5.97 4.59 14.75
C LEU A 95 -4.56 3.99 14.88
N ILE A 96 -4.39 2.69 14.66
CA ILE A 96 -3.08 2.04 14.63
C ILE A 96 -2.23 2.59 13.48
N GLU A 97 -2.82 2.72 12.29
CA GLU A 97 -2.15 3.32 11.12
C GLU A 97 -1.65 4.74 11.43
N ALA A 98 -2.52 5.58 11.97
CA ALA A 98 -2.16 6.95 12.37
C ALA A 98 -1.04 6.97 13.42
N GLY A 99 -1.09 6.07 14.41
CA GLY A 99 -0.05 5.93 15.42
C GLY A 99 1.30 5.51 14.82
N LEU A 100 1.29 4.56 13.89
CA LEU A 100 2.49 4.12 13.17
C LEU A 100 3.09 5.26 12.32
N LEU A 101 2.25 6.04 11.61
CA LEU A 101 2.69 7.17 10.81
C LEU A 101 3.26 8.30 11.68
N LEU A 102 2.64 8.62 12.81
CA LEU A 102 3.16 9.62 13.75
C LEU A 102 4.49 9.16 14.36
N GLY A 103 4.60 7.89 14.73
CA GLY A 103 5.86 7.30 15.20
C GLY A 103 6.95 7.32 14.13
N ALA A 104 6.61 6.99 12.87
CA ALA A 104 7.51 7.07 11.73
C ALA A 104 8.01 8.50 11.53
N LEU A 105 7.08 9.47 11.54
CA LEU A 105 7.40 10.89 11.41
C LEU A 105 8.38 11.35 12.49
N TRP A 106 8.10 11.01 13.75
CA TRP A 106 8.96 11.38 14.88
C TRP A 106 10.36 10.77 14.74
N LEU A 107 10.48 9.49 14.35
CA LEU A 107 11.78 8.84 14.16
C LEU A 107 12.55 9.46 12.99
N LEU A 108 11.91 9.71 11.85
CA LEU A 108 12.54 10.31 10.69
C LEU A 108 13.01 11.74 10.97
N PHE A 109 12.23 12.56 11.71
CA PHE A 109 12.67 13.89 12.14
C PHE A 109 13.90 13.86 13.05
N ASN A 110 14.08 12.77 13.82
CA ASN A 110 15.28 12.57 14.65
C ASN A 110 16.43 11.89 13.87
N GLY A 111 16.34 11.78 12.55
CA GLY A 111 17.38 11.18 11.72
C GLY A 111 17.53 9.68 11.84
N SER A 112 16.49 8.97 12.31
CA SER A 112 16.52 7.53 12.50
C SER A 112 15.88 6.78 11.34
N GLY A 113 16.63 5.91 10.63
CA GLY A 113 16.13 5.04 9.57
C GLY A 113 15.06 4.03 10.02
N TYR A 114 14.90 3.79 11.32
CA TYR A 114 13.82 2.93 11.85
C TYR A 114 12.41 3.48 11.55
N GLY A 115 12.30 4.77 11.25
CA GLY A 115 11.05 5.38 10.79
C GLY A 115 10.49 4.74 9.52
N HIS A 116 11.35 4.24 8.62
CA HIS A 116 10.92 3.53 7.41
C HIS A 116 10.17 2.23 7.72
N PHE A 117 10.55 1.52 8.79
CA PHE A 117 9.86 0.29 9.21
C PHE A 117 8.44 0.58 9.69
N LEU A 118 8.27 1.62 10.50
CA LEU A 118 6.93 2.03 10.94
C LEU A 118 6.07 2.53 9.79
N ALA A 119 6.63 3.33 8.88
CA ALA A 119 5.94 3.81 7.69
C ALA A 119 5.53 2.64 6.78
N SER A 120 6.41 1.67 6.58
CA SER A 120 6.12 0.48 5.78
C SER A 120 5.05 -0.40 6.42
N ALA A 121 5.09 -0.60 7.75
CA ALA A 121 4.04 -1.30 8.47
C ALA A 121 2.68 -0.60 8.36
N ALA A 122 2.65 0.74 8.46
CA ALA A 122 1.44 1.52 8.24
C ALA A 122 0.87 1.32 6.83
N CYS A 123 1.72 1.39 5.80
CA CYS A 123 1.32 1.15 4.41
C CYS A 123 0.81 -0.28 4.18
N GLY A 124 1.44 -1.27 4.83
CA GLY A 124 0.99 -2.67 4.78
C GLY A 124 -0.40 -2.85 5.39
N LEU A 125 -0.62 -2.27 6.57
CA LEU A 125 -1.91 -2.27 7.25
C LEU A 125 -2.98 -1.59 6.39
N GLN A 126 -2.70 -0.41 5.86
CA GLN A 126 -3.59 0.35 4.99
C GLN A 126 -3.97 -0.41 3.72
N ASN A 127 -2.98 -1.01 3.04
CA ASN A 127 -3.23 -1.77 1.82
C ASN A 127 -4.08 -3.01 2.09
N ALA A 128 -3.85 -3.72 3.20
CA ALA A 128 -4.67 -4.85 3.62
C ALA A 128 -6.09 -4.41 4.01
N LEU A 129 -6.23 -3.26 4.67
CA LEU A 129 -7.52 -2.65 5.00
C LEU A 129 -8.33 -2.37 3.73
N ALA A 130 -7.76 -1.63 2.76
CA ALA A 130 -8.41 -1.30 1.49
C ALA A 130 -8.79 -2.57 0.70
N THR A 131 -7.90 -3.56 0.67
CA THR A 131 -8.11 -4.83 -0.02
C THR A 131 -9.28 -5.62 0.62
N THR A 132 -9.31 -5.72 1.93
CA THR A 132 -10.35 -6.47 2.65
C THR A 132 -11.72 -5.79 2.51
N TYR A 133 -11.77 -4.46 2.65
CA TYR A 133 -13.02 -3.70 2.54
C TYR A 133 -13.62 -3.71 1.15
N SER A 134 -12.78 -3.60 0.12
CA SER A 134 -13.24 -3.58 -1.26
C SER A 134 -13.54 -4.97 -1.83
N GLY A 135 -13.36 -6.03 -1.06
CA GLY A 135 -13.44 -7.39 -1.59
C GLY A 135 -12.37 -7.69 -2.63
N ALA A 136 -11.16 -7.21 -2.40
CA ALA A 136 -9.98 -7.32 -3.27
C ALA A 136 -10.05 -6.53 -4.59
N ILE A 137 -11.03 -5.61 -4.74
CA ILE A 137 -11.17 -4.76 -5.94
C ILE A 137 -10.16 -3.59 -5.91
N VAL A 138 -9.95 -2.99 -4.72
CA VAL A 138 -9.07 -1.83 -4.55
C VAL A 138 -7.85 -2.20 -3.74
N ARG A 139 -6.69 -1.72 -4.19
CA ARG A 139 -5.40 -1.74 -3.47
C ARG A 139 -4.79 -0.35 -3.56
N THR A 140 -4.30 0.19 -2.45
CA THR A 140 -3.78 1.56 -2.39
C THR A 140 -2.46 1.74 -3.15
N THR A 141 -1.71 0.67 -3.41
CA THR A 141 -0.37 0.69 -4.00
C THR A 141 -0.27 -0.12 -5.30
N HIS A 142 -1.35 -0.23 -6.07
CA HIS A 142 -1.41 -1.12 -7.25
C HIS A 142 -1.37 -0.35 -8.59
N VAL A 143 -0.47 0.60 -8.73
CA VAL A 143 -0.34 1.46 -9.93
C VAL A 143 -0.10 0.64 -11.20
N THR A 144 0.78 -0.35 -11.16
CA THR A 144 1.07 -1.23 -12.32
C THR A 144 -0.19 -1.92 -12.84
N GLY A 145 -1.03 -2.45 -11.95
CA GLY A 145 -2.31 -3.06 -12.35
C GLY A 145 -3.24 -2.07 -13.02
N ILE A 146 -3.39 -0.87 -12.47
CA ILE A 146 -4.23 0.19 -13.04
C ILE A 146 -3.76 0.55 -14.47
N PHE A 147 -2.46 0.76 -14.68
CA PHE A 147 -1.93 1.05 -16.01
C PHE A 147 -2.10 -0.11 -16.98
N THR A 148 -1.96 -1.36 -16.51
CA THR A 148 -2.22 -2.55 -17.33
C THR A 148 -3.69 -2.59 -17.77
N ASP A 149 -4.62 -2.39 -16.86
CA ASP A 149 -6.06 -2.41 -17.15
C ASP A 149 -6.46 -1.27 -18.12
N LEU A 150 -5.93 -0.07 -17.90
CA LEU A 150 -6.11 1.06 -18.83
C LEU A 150 -5.56 0.74 -20.21
N GLY A 151 -4.39 0.14 -20.32
CA GLY A 151 -3.77 -0.28 -21.58
C GLY A 151 -4.64 -1.31 -22.32
N ILE A 152 -5.17 -2.30 -21.60
CA ILE A 152 -6.08 -3.32 -22.15
C ILE A 152 -7.37 -2.65 -22.66
N MET A 153 -7.98 -1.76 -21.86
CA MET A 153 -9.19 -1.03 -22.22
C MET A 153 -8.96 -0.18 -23.48
N PHE A 154 -7.86 0.55 -23.53
CA PHE A 154 -7.48 1.35 -24.69
C PHE A 154 -7.32 0.49 -25.97
N GLY A 155 -6.62 -0.65 -25.85
CA GLY A 155 -6.46 -1.60 -26.97
C GLY A 155 -7.79 -2.16 -27.47
N ARG A 156 -8.75 -2.44 -26.57
CA ARG A 156 -10.09 -2.88 -26.95
C ARG A 156 -10.87 -1.80 -27.71
N VAL A 157 -10.79 -0.56 -27.23
CA VAL A 157 -11.43 0.59 -27.93
C VAL A 157 -10.87 0.77 -29.34
N LEU A 158 -9.54 0.68 -29.52
CA LEU A 158 -8.90 0.75 -30.83
C LEU A 158 -9.34 -0.38 -31.78
N ARG A 159 -9.72 -1.54 -31.24
CA ARG A 159 -10.28 -2.67 -32.01
C ARG A 159 -11.76 -2.46 -32.36
N GLY A 160 -12.40 -1.39 -31.90
CA GLY A 160 -13.82 -1.11 -32.14
C GLY A 160 -14.76 -1.87 -31.18
N GLU A 161 -14.23 -2.46 -30.12
CA GLU A 161 -15.06 -3.08 -29.06
C GLU A 161 -15.70 -1.97 -28.22
N THR A 162 -17.01 -2.01 -28.05
CA THR A 162 -17.69 -1.13 -27.09
C THR A 162 -17.34 -1.59 -25.67
N LEU A 163 -16.84 -0.68 -24.84
CA LEU A 163 -16.61 -0.94 -23.43
C LEU A 163 -17.96 -1.22 -22.75
N ASP A 164 -18.32 -2.50 -22.64
CA ASP A 164 -19.51 -2.89 -21.89
C ASP A 164 -19.21 -2.72 -20.39
N LYS A 165 -20.07 -1.93 -19.70
CA LYS A 165 -19.98 -1.67 -18.24
C LYS A 165 -20.07 -2.94 -17.37
N ARG A 166 -20.22 -4.11 -17.97
CA ARG A 166 -20.33 -5.41 -17.27
C ARG A 166 -19.01 -6.15 -17.05
N ASN A 167 -17.92 -5.70 -17.69
CA ASN A 167 -16.62 -6.38 -17.69
C ASN A 167 -15.47 -5.53 -17.12
N THR A 168 -15.79 -4.46 -16.40
CA THR A 168 -14.83 -3.66 -15.62
C THR A 168 -14.99 -3.88 -14.12
#